data_f91b4c6509fae734c8f9d63bb199b604
#
_entry.id   f91b4c6509fae734c8f9d63bb199b604
#
_cell.length_a   1.000
_cell.length_b   1.000
_cell.length_c   1.000
_cell.angle_alpha   90.00
_cell.angle_beta   90.00
_cell.angle_gamma   90.00
#
_symmetry.space_group_name_H-M   'P 1'
#
loop_
_entity.id
_entity.type
_entity.pdbx_description
1 polymer ?
#
loop_
_entity_poly.entity_id
_entity_poly.type
_entity_poly.pdbx_seq_one_letter_code
_entity_poly.pdbx_strand_id
1 'polypeptide(L)'
;MADIGEILVVIPARGGSKRLPRKNVLPLAGKPLICWTIEAALDAELDARIMVTSDDEEILAIARQYKSQGVIAYKRPDELATDTATTADVLIDAVKSEQAAGHDPKTLVLLQPTSPLRIAGDISAALNVFRDGGCEDTVMTVCEVDHPTAWIGKIGEGARLKGIDISGKRSQDYQKEYRLNGAVYVVRISGLTLIRSIFTPQLRASLMPKDRSTDIDNGNDFNCCEYSIKYSRD
;
A
#
# COMPACT_ATOMS: atom_id res chain seq x y z
N MET A 1 25.82 -6.39 4.47
CA MET A 1 24.37 -6.11 4.32
C MET A 1 24.01 -6.50 2.90
N ALA A 2 22.82 -7.08 2.68
CA ALA A 2 22.37 -7.38 1.32
C ALA A 2 22.19 -6.07 0.55
N ASP A 3 22.54 -6.11 -0.76
CA ASP A 3 22.42 -4.96 -1.63
C ASP A 3 20.96 -4.78 -2.04
N ILE A 4 20.35 -3.67 -1.57
CA ILE A 4 18.98 -3.30 -1.91
C ILE A 4 18.86 -2.75 -3.35
N GLY A 5 19.99 -2.29 -3.92
CA GLY A 5 20.05 -1.64 -5.23
C GLY A 5 19.28 -0.33 -5.31
N GLU A 6 19.12 0.18 -6.53
CA GLU A 6 18.28 1.36 -6.80
C GLU A 6 16.81 1.07 -6.42
N ILE A 7 16.16 2.02 -5.74
CA ILE A 7 14.79 1.89 -5.24
C ILE A 7 13.84 2.68 -6.14
N LEU A 8 12.75 2.03 -6.56
CA LEU A 8 11.60 2.67 -7.21
C LEU A 8 10.39 2.63 -6.28
N VAL A 9 9.93 3.77 -5.81
CA VAL A 9 8.66 3.94 -5.09
C VAL A 9 7.56 4.16 -6.12
N VAL A 10 6.53 3.32 -6.12
CA VAL A 10 5.38 3.41 -7.03
C VAL A 10 4.11 3.68 -6.24
N ILE A 11 3.39 4.73 -6.62
CA ILE A 11 2.09 5.13 -6.08
C ILE A 11 1.05 4.97 -7.19
N PRO A 12 0.39 3.80 -7.30
CA PRO A 12 -0.61 3.57 -8.33
C PRO A 12 -1.95 4.19 -7.92
N ALA A 13 -2.45 5.10 -8.71
CA ALA A 13 -3.72 5.78 -8.48
C ALA A 13 -4.57 5.77 -9.75
N ARG A 14 -5.75 5.14 -9.73
CA ARG A 14 -6.68 5.17 -10.87
C ARG A 14 -7.79 6.19 -10.67
N GLY A 15 -8.31 6.77 -11.76
CA GLY A 15 -9.44 7.68 -11.74
C GLY A 15 -10.76 6.97 -11.41
N GLY A 16 -10.93 5.73 -11.86
CA GLY A 16 -12.16 4.94 -11.76
C GLY A 16 -12.34 4.20 -10.43
N SER A 17 -12.53 4.92 -9.32
CA SER A 17 -12.87 4.31 -8.02
C SER A 17 -14.37 4.02 -7.91
N LYS A 18 -14.76 2.74 -7.72
CA LYS A 18 -16.19 2.31 -7.73
C LYS A 18 -16.94 2.60 -6.43
N ARG A 19 -16.34 2.28 -5.27
CA ARG A 19 -16.99 2.41 -3.95
C ARG A 19 -17.00 3.84 -3.43
N LEU A 20 -16.00 4.63 -3.78
CA LEU A 20 -15.89 6.05 -3.46
C LEU A 20 -15.39 6.77 -4.72
N PRO A 21 -16.30 7.33 -5.55
CA PRO A 21 -15.93 7.96 -6.82
C PRO A 21 -14.89 9.06 -6.64
N ARG A 22 -13.93 9.12 -7.54
CA ARG A 22 -12.85 10.13 -7.54
C ARG A 22 -11.97 10.11 -6.27
N LYS A 23 -11.95 9.00 -5.52
CA LYS A 23 -11.33 8.85 -4.20
C LYS A 23 -9.95 9.54 -4.07
N ASN A 24 -9.05 9.33 -5.03
CA ASN A 24 -7.67 9.79 -4.94
C ASN A 24 -7.51 11.32 -4.97
N VAL A 25 -8.50 12.03 -5.49
CA VAL A 25 -8.51 13.50 -5.57
C VAL A 25 -9.45 14.15 -4.57
N LEU A 26 -10.25 13.38 -3.82
CA LEU A 26 -11.11 13.92 -2.77
C LEU A 26 -10.28 14.62 -1.70
N PRO A 27 -10.71 15.81 -1.24
CA PRO A 27 -10.02 16.55 -0.18
C PRO A 27 -10.17 15.84 1.17
N LEU A 28 -9.10 15.24 1.66
CA LEU A 28 -8.99 14.65 2.99
C LEU A 28 -8.22 15.61 3.88
N ALA A 29 -8.86 16.15 4.91
CA ALA A 29 -8.26 17.12 5.83
C ALA A 29 -7.53 18.28 5.11
N GLY A 30 -8.17 18.81 4.05
CA GLY A 30 -7.72 20.03 3.36
C GLY A 30 -6.83 19.83 2.13
N LYS A 31 -6.40 18.60 1.80
CA LYS A 31 -5.64 18.31 0.57
C LYS A 31 -6.10 16.99 -0.08
N PRO A 32 -5.89 16.80 -1.42
CA PRO A 32 -6.25 15.56 -2.11
C PRO A 32 -5.67 14.33 -1.41
N LEU A 33 -6.46 13.23 -1.36
CA LEU A 33 -6.06 11.99 -0.69
C LEU A 33 -4.67 11.51 -1.10
N ILE A 34 -4.35 11.55 -2.39
CA ILE A 34 -3.06 11.08 -2.91
C ILE A 34 -1.86 11.86 -2.37
N CYS A 35 -2.04 13.14 -2.01
CA CYS A 35 -0.97 13.98 -1.47
C CYS A 35 -0.40 13.42 -0.18
N TRP A 36 -1.23 12.81 0.69
CA TRP A 36 -0.78 12.17 1.91
C TRP A 36 0.25 11.06 1.66
N THR A 37 0.06 10.31 0.58
CA THR A 37 0.98 9.24 0.20
C THR A 37 2.25 9.78 -0.47
N ILE A 38 2.13 10.80 -1.33
CA ILE A 38 3.28 11.45 -1.96
C ILE A 38 4.18 12.06 -0.89
N GLU A 39 3.61 12.81 0.04
CA GLU A 39 4.36 13.48 1.10
C GLU A 39 5.02 12.46 2.04
N ALA A 40 4.32 11.40 2.45
CA ALA A 40 4.93 10.34 3.27
C ALA A 40 6.10 9.64 2.55
N ALA A 41 6.05 9.51 1.22
CA ALA A 41 7.16 8.97 0.43
C ALA A 41 8.35 9.93 0.38
N LEU A 42 8.09 11.24 0.25
CA LEU A 42 9.12 12.29 0.26
C LEU A 42 9.76 12.41 1.66
N ASP A 43 8.93 12.46 2.71
CA ASP A 43 9.38 12.56 4.11
C ASP A 43 10.19 11.34 4.57
N ALA A 44 10.12 10.22 3.86
CA ALA A 44 10.95 9.05 4.15
C ALA A 44 12.42 9.26 3.77
N GLU A 45 12.74 10.32 3.04
CA GLU A 45 14.11 10.73 2.64
C GLU A 45 14.93 9.58 2.07
N LEU A 46 14.29 8.72 1.28
CA LEU A 46 14.94 7.57 0.65
C LEU A 46 15.75 8.05 -0.57
N ASP A 47 16.93 7.46 -0.78
CA ASP A 47 17.59 7.54 -2.08
C ASP A 47 16.83 6.68 -3.09
N ALA A 48 15.72 7.22 -3.59
CA ALA A 48 14.75 6.51 -4.40
C ALA A 48 14.12 7.43 -5.45
N ARG A 49 13.71 6.83 -6.55
CA ARG A 49 12.84 7.48 -7.53
C ARG A 49 11.39 7.28 -7.11
N ILE A 50 10.59 8.34 -7.08
CA ILE A 50 9.18 8.31 -6.66
C ILE A 50 8.30 8.55 -7.88
N MET A 51 7.46 7.57 -8.22
CA MET A 51 6.58 7.63 -9.38
C MET A 51 5.10 7.50 -8.95
N VAL A 52 4.29 8.47 -9.36
CA VAL A 52 2.82 8.35 -9.36
C VAL A 52 2.40 7.86 -10.74
N THR A 53 1.79 6.68 -10.83
CA THR A 53 1.26 6.14 -12.09
C THR A 53 -0.26 6.21 -12.11
N SER A 54 -0.82 6.86 -13.15
CA SER A 54 -2.27 7.06 -13.28
C SER A 54 -2.71 7.08 -14.73
N ASP A 55 -3.98 6.72 -14.94
CA ASP A 55 -4.77 6.93 -16.17
C ASP A 55 -5.46 8.31 -16.19
N ASP A 56 -5.55 8.97 -15.05
CA ASP A 56 -6.35 10.16 -14.80
C ASP A 56 -5.51 11.43 -14.79
N GLU A 57 -5.87 12.39 -15.64
CA GLU A 57 -5.10 13.63 -15.81
C GLU A 57 -5.13 14.54 -14.58
N GLU A 58 -6.22 14.54 -13.79
CA GLU A 58 -6.28 15.34 -12.56
C GLU A 58 -5.32 14.79 -11.51
N ILE A 59 -5.23 13.46 -11.36
CA ILE A 59 -4.25 12.81 -10.49
C ILE A 59 -2.83 13.14 -10.93
N LEU A 60 -2.55 13.08 -12.24
CA LEU A 60 -1.24 13.43 -12.79
C LEU A 60 -0.92 14.91 -12.61
N ALA A 61 -1.90 15.80 -12.74
CA ALA A 61 -1.72 17.23 -12.48
C ALA A 61 -1.35 17.52 -11.02
N ILE A 62 -1.95 16.79 -10.07
CA ILE A 62 -1.58 16.86 -8.64
C ILE A 62 -0.14 16.37 -8.44
N ALA A 63 0.23 15.23 -9.02
CA ALA A 63 1.58 14.68 -8.90
C ALA A 63 2.65 15.63 -9.48
N ARG A 64 2.35 16.31 -10.60
CA ARG A 64 3.24 17.31 -11.21
C ARG A 64 3.57 18.50 -10.30
N GLN A 65 2.73 18.81 -9.32
CA GLN A 65 3.02 19.87 -8.34
C GLN A 65 4.24 19.54 -7.47
N TYR A 66 4.57 18.24 -7.33
CA TYR A 66 5.73 17.74 -6.58
C TYR A 66 6.96 17.48 -7.48
N LYS A 67 6.92 17.90 -8.76
CA LYS A 67 8.04 17.67 -9.71
C LYS A 67 9.37 18.26 -9.24
N SER A 68 9.34 19.44 -8.60
CA SER A 68 10.55 20.06 -8.06
C SER A 68 11.19 19.27 -6.90
N GLN A 69 10.44 18.37 -6.30
CA GLN A 69 10.88 17.45 -5.24
C GLN A 69 11.24 16.05 -5.79
N GLY A 70 11.30 15.89 -7.12
CA GLY A 70 11.72 14.66 -7.77
C GLY A 70 10.60 13.64 -8.05
N VAL A 71 9.32 14.00 -7.84
CA VAL A 71 8.19 13.09 -8.12
C VAL A 71 7.92 13.05 -9.62
N ILE A 72 7.82 11.83 -10.16
CA ILE A 72 7.51 11.51 -11.54
C ILE A 72 6.01 11.27 -11.68
N ALA A 73 5.34 12.06 -12.54
CA ALA A 73 3.95 11.82 -12.93
C ALA A 73 3.93 11.01 -14.23
N TYR A 74 3.63 9.72 -14.13
CA TYR A 74 3.64 8.79 -15.25
C TYR A 74 2.22 8.43 -15.69
N LYS A 75 1.89 8.75 -16.94
CA LYS A 75 0.62 8.34 -17.55
C LYS A 75 0.75 6.89 -18.00
N ARG A 76 0.03 6.00 -17.31
CA ARG A 76 0.01 4.58 -17.68
C ARG A 76 -0.77 4.34 -18.98
N PRO A 77 -0.46 3.28 -19.73
CA PRO A 77 -1.25 2.83 -20.88
C PRO A 77 -2.71 2.52 -20.49
N ASP A 78 -3.64 2.79 -21.40
CA ASP A 78 -5.08 2.63 -21.16
C ASP A 78 -5.46 1.17 -20.85
N GLU A 79 -4.71 0.20 -21.38
CA GLU A 79 -4.88 -1.24 -21.11
C GLU A 79 -4.66 -1.59 -19.63
N LEU A 80 -3.88 -0.77 -18.91
CA LEU A 80 -3.62 -0.93 -17.48
C LEU A 80 -4.55 -0.09 -16.59
N ALA A 81 -5.51 0.63 -17.20
CA ALA A 81 -6.54 1.38 -16.50
C ALA A 81 -7.83 0.58 -16.27
N THR A 82 -7.91 -0.63 -16.79
CA THR A 82 -9.08 -1.50 -16.72
C THR A 82 -9.25 -2.17 -15.36
N ASP A 83 -10.45 -2.68 -15.08
CA ASP A 83 -10.73 -3.46 -13.87
C ASP A 83 -10.05 -4.83 -13.84
N THR A 84 -9.58 -5.32 -14.98
CA THR A 84 -8.88 -6.60 -15.14
C THR A 84 -7.37 -6.47 -15.01
N ALA A 85 -6.84 -5.26 -15.11
CA ALA A 85 -5.41 -5.02 -14.91
C ALA A 85 -5.01 -5.31 -13.47
N THR A 86 -4.03 -6.16 -13.28
CA THR A 86 -3.54 -6.49 -11.95
C THR A 86 -2.59 -5.41 -11.42
N THR A 87 -2.47 -5.32 -10.10
CA THR A 87 -1.45 -4.44 -9.48
C THR A 87 -0.06 -4.79 -10.00
N ALA A 88 0.26 -6.07 -10.16
CA ALA A 88 1.56 -6.51 -10.67
C ALA A 88 1.84 -5.98 -12.09
N ASP A 89 0.84 -5.98 -12.99
CA ASP A 89 1.01 -5.46 -14.35
C ASP A 89 1.33 -3.96 -14.34
N VAL A 90 0.65 -3.18 -13.50
CA VAL A 90 0.91 -1.74 -13.34
C VAL A 90 2.32 -1.48 -12.79
N LEU A 91 2.77 -2.28 -11.83
CA LEU A 91 4.11 -2.16 -11.25
C LEU A 91 5.20 -2.55 -12.26
N ILE A 92 5.00 -3.62 -13.03
CA ILE A 92 5.92 -4.05 -14.08
C ILE A 92 6.04 -3.00 -15.19
N ASP A 93 4.94 -2.35 -15.54
CA ASP A 93 4.93 -1.24 -16.50
C ASP A 93 5.75 -0.04 -15.99
N ALA A 94 5.56 0.35 -14.74
CA ALA A 94 6.33 1.40 -14.09
C ALA A 94 7.85 1.07 -14.10
N VAL A 95 8.23 -0.17 -13.79
CA VAL A 95 9.62 -0.63 -13.86
C VAL A 95 10.17 -0.53 -15.26
N LYS A 96 9.43 -0.98 -16.28
CA LYS A 96 9.86 -0.91 -17.70
C LYS A 96 10.03 0.53 -18.15
N SER A 97 9.16 1.45 -17.70
CA SER A 97 9.29 2.89 -18.01
C SER A 97 10.60 3.45 -17.47
N GLU A 98 10.98 3.11 -16.23
CA GLU A 98 12.25 3.54 -15.64
C GLU A 98 13.46 2.92 -16.35
N GLN A 99 13.37 1.65 -16.71
CA GLN A 99 14.43 0.97 -17.47
C GLN A 99 14.63 1.60 -18.86
N ALA A 100 13.54 1.98 -19.54
CA ALA A 100 13.61 2.71 -20.80
C ALA A 100 14.21 4.11 -20.65
N ALA A 101 14.11 4.73 -19.48
CA ALA A 101 14.73 6.00 -19.13
C ALA A 101 16.20 5.86 -18.69
N GLY A 102 16.77 4.64 -18.68
CA GLY A 102 18.17 4.36 -18.37
C GLY A 102 18.46 4.06 -16.90
N HIS A 103 17.41 3.83 -16.08
CA HIS A 103 17.53 3.42 -14.67
C HIS A 103 17.43 1.89 -14.56
N ASP A 104 17.99 1.33 -13.46
CA ASP A 104 17.97 -0.12 -13.23
C ASP A 104 17.54 -0.45 -11.79
N PRO A 105 16.28 -0.11 -11.43
CA PRO A 105 15.81 -0.36 -10.08
C PRO A 105 15.79 -1.86 -9.77
N LYS A 106 16.24 -2.22 -8.56
CA LYS A 106 16.28 -3.60 -8.07
C LYS A 106 15.19 -3.87 -7.04
N THR A 107 14.79 -2.84 -6.31
CA THR A 107 13.77 -2.89 -5.27
C THR A 107 12.62 -1.97 -5.62
N LEU A 108 11.40 -2.46 -5.46
CA LEU A 108 10.18 -1.68 -5.64
C LEU A 108 9.45 -1.55 -4.30
N VAL A 109 9.05 -0.32 -3.99
CA VAL A 109 8.17 -0.01 -2.86
C VAL A 109 6.82 0.44 -3.41
N LEU A 110 5.80 -0.36 -3.18
CA LEU A 110 4.42 -0.01 -3.52
C LEU A 110 3.78 0.70 -2.33
N LEU A 111 3.25 1.89 -2.56
CA LEU A 111 2.48 2.67 -1.58
C LEU A 111 1.05 2.89 -2.11
N GLN A 112 0.07 2.29 -1.46
CA GLN A 112 -1.32 2.50 -1.86
C GLN A 112 -1.84 3.85 -1.33
N PRO A 113 -2.46 4.70 -2.19
CA PRO A 113 -3.03 5.97 -1.77
C PRO A 113 -4.13 5.85 -0.72
N THR A 114 -4.77 4.69 -0.65
CA THR A 114 -5.88 4.40 0.26
C THR A 114 -5.48 4.26 1.73
N SER A 115 -4.19 4.31 2.04
CA SER A 115 -3.65 4.27 3.41
C SER A 115 -3.01 5.62 3.79
N PRO A 116 -3.80 6.70 3.97
CA PRO A 116 -3.28 8.07 4.16
C PRO A 116 -2.66 8.30 5.54
N LEU A 117 -2.91 7.41 6.50
CA LEU A 117 -2.38 7.52 7.85
C LEU A 117 -0.96 6.95 7.98
N ARG A 118 -0.45 6.28 6.94
CA ARG A 118 0.95 5.83 6.86
C ARG A 118 1.89 7.03 6.93
N ILE A 119 2.96 6.90 7.72
CA ILE A 119 4.03 7.89 7.85
C ILE A 119 5.34 7.37 7.23
N ALA A 120 6.30 8.26 7.06
CA ALA A 120 7.65 7.96 6.58
C ALA A 120 8.33 6.81 7.35
N GLY A 121 8.18 6.80 8.67
CA GLY A 121 8.72 5.75 9.55
C GLY A 121 8.22 4.35 9.23
N ASP A 122 6.96 4.20 8.77
CA ASP A 122 6.40 2.90 8.38
C ASP A 122 7.05 2.37 7.08
N ILE A 123 7.38 3.29 6.15
CA ILE A 123 8.07 2.95 4.90
C ILE A 123 9.49 2.50 5.20
N SER A 124 10.21 3.27 6.02
CA SER A 124 11.59 2.96 6.43
C SER A 124 11.66 1.65 7.21
N ALA A 125 10.70 1.38 8.11
CA ALA A 125 10.61 0.12 8.85
C ALA A 125 10.43 -1.09 7.91
N ALA A 126 9.55 -0.99 6.92
CA ALA A 126 9.35 -2.06 5.94
C ALA A 126 10.62 -2.32 5.11
N LEU A 127 11.33 -1.27 4.68
CA LEU A 127 12.61 -1.39 3.98
C LEU A 127 13.71 -2.04 4.86
N ASN A 128 13.74 -1.73 6.15
CA ASN A 128 14.68 -2.36 7.07
C ASN A 128 14.40 -3.86 7.21
N VAL A 129 13.14 -4.26 7.39
CA VAL A 129 12.75 -5.69 7.41
C VAL A 129 13.16 -6.38 6.11
N PHE A 130 13.00 -5.72 4.95
CA PHE A 130 13.42 -6.26 3.66
C PHE A 130 14.93 -6.45 3.59
N ARG A 131 15.70 -5.45 4.00
CA ARG A 131 17.17 -5.50 4.03
C ARG A 131 17.69 -6.57 4.96
N ASP A 132 17.14 -6.66 6.17
CA ASP A 132 17.51 -7.65 7.19
C ASP A 132 17.13 -9.08 6.76
N GLY A 133 16.11 -9.22 5.92
CA GLY A 133 15.70 -10.46 5.28
C GLY A 133 16.53 -10.89 4.08
N GLY A 134 17.61 -10.18 3.75
CA GLY A 134 18.48 -10.50 2.61
C GLY A 134 17.94 -9.99 1.26
N CYS A 135 16.91 -9.17 1.23
CA CYS A 135 16.29 -8.59 0.03
C CYS A 135 15.66 -9.61 -0.94
N GLU A 136 15.24 -10.77 -0.44
CA GLU A 136 14.66 -11.84 -1.26
C GLU A 136 13.14 -11.97 -1.06
N ASP A 137 12.69 -11.96 0.20
CA ASP A 137 11.29 -12.14 0.56
C ASP A 137 10.51 -10.85 0.38
N THR A 138 9.27 -10.93 -0.10
CA THR A 138 8.39 -9.76 -0.11
C THR A 138 8.06 -9.35 1.32
N VAL A 139 8.18 -8.06 1.62
CA VAL A 139 7.74 -7.48 2.89
C VAL A 139 6.40 -6.77 2.70
N MET A 140 5.47 -7.02 3.61
CA MET A 140 4.16 -6.39 3.63
C MET A 140 3.87 -5.81 5.02
N THR A 141 3.28 -4.64 5.06
CA THR A 141 2.83 -4.08 6.34
C THR A 141 1.56 -4.77 6.82
N VAL A 142 1.53 -5.02 8.11
CA VAL A 142 0.44 -5.69 8.82
C VAL A 142 0.07 -4.93 10.08
N CYS A 143 -1.17 -5.08 10.53
CA CYS A 143 -1.59 -4.65 11.87
C CYS A 143 -2.27 -5.79 12.62
N GLU A 144 -2.27 -5.73 13.95
CA GLU A 144 -2.97 -6.69 14.80
C GLU A 144 -4.48 -6.66 14.51
N VAL A 145 -5.12 -7.82 14.45
CA VAL A 145 -6.58 -7.90 14.26
C VAL A 145 -7.33 -7.43 15.52
N ASP A 146 -8.57 -6.94 15.36
CA ASP A 146 -9.38 -6.48 16.49
C ASP A 146 -9.92 -7.64 17.31
N HIS A 147 -10.17 -8.77 16.66
CA HIS A 147 -10.69 -9.99 17.26
C HIS A 147 -9.98 -11.20 16.69
N PRO A 148 -9.82 -12.29 17.48
CA PRO A 148 -9.24 -13.53 16.99
C PRO A 148 -9.97 -14.05 15.75
N THR A 149 -9.24 -14.53 14.75
CA THR A 149 -9.82 -15.12 13.54
C THR A 149 -10.66 -16.34 13.86
N ALA A 150 -10.38 -17.01 14.98
CA ALA A 150 -11.20 -18.08 15.54
C ALA A 150 -12.67 -17.67 15.83
N TRP A 151 -12.96 -16.37 15.93
CA TRP A 151 -14.32 -15.83 16.08
C TRP A 151 -14.98 -15.44 14.75
N ILE A 152 -14.31 -15.71 13.63
CA ILE A 152 -14.84 -15.45 12.29
C ILE A 152 -15.44 -16.73 11.73
N GLY A 153 -16.72 -16.67 11.34
CA GLY A 153 -17.44 -17.80 10.80
C GLY A 153 -18.18 -17.48 9.51
N LYS A 154 -18.79 -18.51 8.93
CA LYS A 154 -19.64 -18.40 7.74
C LYS A 154 -21.08 -18.73 8.12
N ILE A 155 -22.02 -17.93 7.58
CA ILE A 155 -23.44 -18.22 7.73
C ILE A 155 -23.81 -19.28 6.68
N GLY A 156 -24.31 -20.43 7.17
CA GLY A 156 -24.83 -21.51 6.36
C GLY A 156 -26.35 -21.50 6.29
N GLU A 157 -26.90 -22.59 5.77
CA GLU A 157 -28.34 -22.79 5.65
C GLU A 157 -29.05 -22.71 7.03
N GLY A 158 -30.24 -22.08 7.05
CA GLY A 158 -31.00 -21.84 8.28
C GLY A 158 -30.31 -20.88 9.27
N ALA A 159 -29.51 -19.94 8.78
CA ALA A 159 -28.74 -18.97 9.58
C ALA A 159 -27.75 -19.62 10.57
N ARG A 160 -27.33 -20.85 10.35
CA ARG A 160 -26.36 -21.54 11.19
C ARG A 160 -24.95 -20.95 10.99
N LEU A 161 -24.33 -20.51 12.07
CA LEU A 161 -22.96 -20.02 12.08
C LEU A 161 -21.99 -21.21 12.19
N LYS A 162 -21.01 -21.29 11.28
CA LYS A 162 -20.01 -22.38 11.19
C LYS A 162 -18.61 -21.81 11.20
N GLY A 163 -17.64 -22.56 11.75
CA GLY A 163 -16.22 -22.22 11.74
C GLY A 163 -15.77 -21.32 12.90
N ILE A 164 -16.65 -21.02 13.86
CA ILE A 164 -16.30 -20.26 15.06
C ILE A 164 -15.83 -21.21 16.15
N ASP A 165 -14.76 -20.82 16.87
CA ASP A 165 -14.34 -21.50 18.09
C ASP A 165 -15.37 -21.26 19.21
N ILE A 166 -15.99 -22.34 19.68
CA ILE A 166 -16.99 -22.36 20.76
C ILE A 166 -16.41 -22.82 22.10
N SER A 167 -15.08 -22.89 22.24
CA SER A 167 -14.41 -23.36 23.46
C SER A 167 -14.62 -22.44 24.67
N GLY A 168 -15.13 -21.22 24.45
CA GLY A 168 -15.28 -20.21 25.50
C GLY A 168 -14.01 -19.49 25.91
N LYS A 169 -12.92 -19.67 25.14
CA LYS A 169 -11.68 -18.91 25.33
C LYS A 169 -11.92 -17.41 25.22
N ARG A 170 -11.29 -16.61 26.11
CA ARG A 170 -11.32 -15.15 26.04
C ARG A 170 -10.35 -14.69 24.93
N SER A 171 -10.60 -13.51 24.33
CA SER A 171 -9.76 -12.97 23.23
C SER A 171 -8.27 -12.91 23.58
N GLN A 172 -7.96 -12.55 24.83
CA GLN A 172 -6.58 -12.45 25.34
C GLN A 172 -5.85 -13.79 25.48
N ASP A 173 -6.58 -14.91 25.44
CA ASP A 173 -6.01 -16.26 25.57
C ASP A 173 -5.63 -16.86 24.20
N TYR A 174 -5.95 -16.15 23.10
CA TYR A 174 -5.50 -16.52 21.75
C TYR A 174 -4.14 -15.91 21.45
N GLN A 175 -3.40 -16.57 20.56
CA GLN A 175 -2.18 -15.99 20.00
C GLN A 175 -2.54 -14.73 19.20
N LYS A 176 -1.67 -13.71 19.26
CA LYS A 176 -1.84 -12.51 18.44
C LYS A 176 -1.82 -12.87 16.95
N GLU A 177 -2.78 -12.34 16.24
CA GLU A 177 -2.94 -12.52 14.80
C GLU A 177 -2.88 -11.17 14.10
N TYR A 178 -2.45 -11.17 12.84
CA TYR A 178 -2.22 -9.97 12.08
C TYR A 178 -2.90 -10.05 10.72
N ARG A 179 -3.39 -8.93 10.23
CA ARG A 179 -3.93 -8.78 8.87
C ARG A 179 -3.06 -7.85 8.04
N LEU A 180 -3.04 -8.06 6.73
CA LEU A 180 -2.50 -7.09 5.79
C LEU A 180 -3.29 -5.78 5.90
N ASN A 181 -2.60 -4.64 5.89
CA ASN A 181 -3.23 -3.32 5.96
C ASN A 181 -3.11 -2.51 4.65
N GLY A 182 -2.41 -3.05 3.64
CA GLY A 182 -2.33 -2.42 2.32
C GLY A 182 -1.37 -1.24 2.21
N ALA A 183 -0.74 -0.80 3.29
CA ALA A 183 -0.05 0.49 3.32
C ALA A 183 1.29 0.50 2.59
N VAL A 184 2.15 -0.49 2.83
CA VAL A 184 3.49 -0.59 2.22
C VAL A 184 3.78 -2.03 1.81
N TYR A 185 4.29 -2.19 0.60
CA TYR A 185 4.84 -3.46 0.12
C TYR A 185 6.24 -3.21 -0.44
N VAL A 186 7.19 -4.06 -0.09
CA VAL A 186 8.56 -4.00 -0.61
C VAL A 186 8.85 -5.33 -1.31
N VAL A 187 9.23 -5.25 -2.58
CA VAL A 187 9.46 -6.46 -3.39
C VAL A 187 10.77 -6.36 -4.17
N ARG A 188 11.42 -7.49 -4.39
CA ARG A 188 12.52 -7.61 -5.35
C ARG A 188 11.93 -7.59 -6.77
N ILE A 189 12.41 -6.71 -7.63
CA ILE A 189 11.84 -6.53 -8.99
C ILE A 189 11.99 -7.80 -9.83
N SER A 190 13.10 -8.53 -9.72
CA SER A 190 13.28 -9.81 -10.42
C SER A 190 12.21 -10.83 -10.04
N GLY A 191 11.86 -10.93 -8.75
CA GLY A 191 10.79 -11.81 -8.26
C GLY A 191 9.42 -11.37 -8.78
N LEU A 192 9.09 -10.07 -8.67
CA LEU A 192 7.85 -9.50 -9.21
C LEU A 192 7.67 -9.81 -10.70
N THR A 193 8.74 -9.62 -11.48
CA THR A 193 8.70 -9.84 -12.93
C THR A 193 8.54 -11.31 -13.29
N LEU A 194 9.19 -12.21 -12.55
CA LEU A 194 9.14 -13.65 -12.78
C LEU A 194 7.77 -14.25 -12.41
N ILE A 195 7.27 -13.90 -11.22
CA ILE A 195 6.03 -14.49 -10.66
C ILE A 195 4.80 -13.73 -11.15
N ARG A 196 4.93 -12.47 -11.58
CA ARG A 196 3.85 -11.53 -11.91
C ARG A 196 2.87 -11.36 -10.73
N SER A 197 3.41 -11.32 -9.52
CA SER A 197 2.66 -11.13 -8.27
C SER A 197 3.51 -10.41 -7.25
N ILE A 198 2.87 -9.57 -6.44
CA ILE A 198 3.49 -9.01 -5.23
C ILE A 198 3.49 -10.02 -4.06
N PHE A 199 2.72 -11.11 -4.19
CA PHE A 199 2.68 -12.21 -3.22
C PHE A 199 3.66 -13.28 -3.66
N THR A 200 4.83 -13.30 -3.01
CA THR A 200 5.83 -14.35 -3.20
C THR A 200 5.55 -15.53 -2.27
N PRO A 201 6.14 -16.71 -2.50
CA PRO A 201 5.97 -17.86 -1.60
C PRO A 201 6.43 -17.60 -0.16
N GLN A 202 7.36 -16.67 0.03
CA GLN A 202 7.86 -16.26 1.33
C GLN A 202 7.56 -14.79 1.57
N LEU A 203 6.88 -14.51 2.67
CA LEU A 203 6.45 -13.17 3.07
C LEU A 203 7.01 -12.84 4.44
N ARG A 204 7.45 -11.60 4.59
CA ARG A 204 7.82 -11.01 5.89
C ARG A 204 6.85 -9.92 6.25
N ALA A 205 6.58 -9.77 7.54
CA ALA A 205 5.69 -8.75 8.07
C ALA A 205 6.49 -7.58 8.65
N SER A 206 6.08 -6.35 8.29
CA SER A 206 6.45 -5.13 9.00
C SER A 206 5.24 -4.64 9.78
N LEU A 207 5.37 -4.48 11.09
CA LEU A 207 4.25 -4.12 11.96
C LEU A 207 3.95 -2.62 11.86
N MET A 208 2.69 -2.28 11.65
CA MET A 208 2.16 -0.93 11.79
C MET A 208 1.13 -0.88 12.91
N PRO A 209 1.04 0.21 13.67
CA PRO A 209 -0.05 0.44 14.62
C PRO A 209 -1.41 0.44 13.95
N LYS A 210 -2.45 0.03 14.68
CA LYS A 210 -3.84 -0.02 14.17
C LYS A 210 -4.37 1.34 13.75
N ASP A 211 -4.08 2.37 14.54
CA ASP A 211 -4.50 3.75 14.32
C ASP A 211 -3.98 4.34 12.99
N ARG A 212 -2.88 3.81 12.43
CA ARG A 212 -2.36 4.16 11.13
C ARG A 212 -2.66 3.15 10.02
N SER A 213 -3.42 2.11 10.32
CA SER A 213 -3.67 0.97 9.42
C SER A 213 -5.05 0.97 8.77
N THR A 214 -5.73 2.12 8.71
CA THR A 214 -7.01 2.24 8.01
C THR A 214 -6.77 2.31 6.51
N ASP A 215 -7.46 1.42 5.77
CA ASP A 215 -7.54 1.44 4.31
C ASP A 215 -8.88 2.04 3.89
N ILE A 216 -8.87 3.10 3.11
CA ILE A 216 -10.09 3.78 2.67
C ILE A 216 -10.72 3.02 1.51
N ASP A 217 -11.81 2.33 1.81
CA ASP A 217 -12.64 1.64 0.83
C ASP A 217 -13.98 2.37 0.56
N ASN A 218 -14.50 3.06 1.55
CA ASN A 218 -15.82 3.72 1.52
C ASN A 218 -15.79 5.06 2.27
N GLY A 219 -16.95 5.74 2.32
CA GLY A 219 -17.09 7.04 2.97
C GLY A 219 -16.88 7.02 4.49
N ASN A 220 -17.20 5.91 5.16
CA ASN A 220 -16.98 5.80 6.60
C ASN A 220 -15.48 5.74 6.91
N ASP A 221 -14.72 4.96 6.14
CA ASP A 221 -13.27 4.89 6.29
C ASP A 221 -12.63 6.26 6.04
N PHE A 222 -13.14 6.98 5.03
CA PHE A 222 -12.69 8.33 4.70
C PHE A 222 -12.89 9.29 5.88
N ASN A 223 -14.09 9.30 6.47
CA ASN A 223 -14.41 10.13 7.63
C ASN A 223 -13.55 9.75 8.86
N CYS A 224 -13.33 8.46 9.10
CA CYS A 224 -12.44 7.99 10.17
C CYS A 224 -11.01 8.50 9.98
N CYS A 225 -10.46 8.41 8.77
CA CYS A 225 -9.13 8.93 8.47
C CYS A 225 -9.08 10.45 8.63
N GLU A 226 -10.11 11.17 8.16
CA GLU A 226 -10.16 12.62 8.30
C GLU A 226 -10.18 13.05 9.77
N TYR A 227 -10.95 12.35 10.59
CA TYR A 227 -10.98 12.58 12.04
C TYR A 227 -9.60 12.33 12.67
N SER A 228 -8.97 11.19 12.36
CA SER A 228 -7.65 10.86 12.89
C SER A 228 -6.59 11.89 12.51
N ILE A 229 -6.62 12.40 11.28
CA ILE A 229 -5.69 13.43 10.82
C ILE A 229 -5.88 14.74 11.56
N LYS A 230 -7.15 15.13 11.81
CA LYS A 230 -7.47 16.42 12.44
C LYS A 230 -7.25 16.42 13.96
N TYR A 231 -7.42 15.28 14.63
CA TYR A 231 -7.56 15.25 16.10
C TYR A 231 -6.61 14.28 16.82
N SER A 232 -5.87 13.41 16.13
CA SER A 232 -5.00 12.40 16.75
C SER A 232 -3.51 12.57 16.40
N ARG A 233 -3.12 13.67 15.76
CA ARG A 233 -1.72 14.00 15.42
C ARG A 233 -1.13 15.03 16.38
N ASP A 234 -1.28 14.77 17.70
CA ASP A 234 -0.47 15.45 18.74
C ASP A 234 0.66 14.53 19.20
#